data_0fbc9d520222ef2cf2199c0cd8c1b671
#
_entry.id   0fbc9d520222ef2cf2199c0cd8c1b671
#
_cell.length_a   1.000
_cell.length_b   1.000
_cell.length_c   1.000
_cell.angle_alpha   90.00
_cell.angle_beta   90.00
_cell.angle_gamma   90.00
#
_symmetry.space_group_name_H-M   'P 1'
#
loop_
_entity.id
_entity.type
_entity.pdbx_description
1 polymer ?
#
loop_
_entity_poly.entity_id
_entity_poly.type
_entity_poly.pdbx_seq_one_letter_code
_entity_poly.pdbx_strand_id
1 'polypeptide(L)'
;TAPTQTTKAAQSDANEVKTVYQLVNTNVTTKLTLYSKGNIIERTITEVITDFSVDNVPEASREAVKQGYEIQKSVLEQTYGDLKNKITELKGFKFDSKKEGDKYIQTYETDYTIVDREKLKTAYPPVVSFDDPTDLAKVKENLIQMGFKEVQ
;
A
#
# COMPACT_ATOMS: atom_id res chain seq x y z
N THR A 1 -19.73 -10.55 -18.76
CA THR A 1 -19.58 -10.72 -18.43
C THR A 1 -18.56 -11.29 -17.87
N ALA A 2 -18.61 -11.43 -17.23
CA ALA A 2 -17.80 -12.08 -16.58
C ALA A 2 -16.52 -12.44 -17.02
N PRO A 3 -16.39 -12.76 -17.92
CA PRO A 3 -15.24 -13.29 -18.45
C PRO A 3 -14.10 -12.63 -17.90
N THR A 4 -14.07 -11.51 -18.04
CA THR A 4 -13.03 -10.89 -17.73
C THR A 4 -12.40 -11.20 -16.56
N GLN A 5 -13.03 -11.16 -15.64
CA GLN A 5 -12.44 -11.33 -14.51
C GLN A 5 -11.83 -12.54 -14.44
N THR A 6 -12.20 -13.19 -15.23
CA THR A 6 -11.73 -14.49 -15.20
C THR A 6 -10.30 -14.48 -14.99
N THR A 7 -9.64 -13.77 -15.59
CA THR A 7 -8.27 -13.95 -15.56
C THR A 7 -7.83 -13.94 -14.18
N LYS A 8 -8.23 -13.12 -13.54
CA LYS A 8 -7.80 -13.12 -12.28
C LYS A 8 -8.56 -14.04 -11.64
N ALA A 9 -9.50 -14.32 -12.19
CA ALA A 9 -10.36 -15.25 -11.73
C ALA A 9 -9.65 -16.30 -11.00
N ALA A 10 -8.63 -16.70 -11.41
CA ALA A 10 -7.95 -17.75 -10.77
C ALA A 10 -8.09 -17.54 -9.31
N GLN A 11 -8.09 -16.35 -8.88
CA GLN A 11 -8.23 -16.15 -7.54
C GLN A 11 -9.43 -15.40 -7.21
N SER A 12 -10.11 -14.87 -8.11
CA SER A 12 -11.24 -14.10 -7.76
C SER A 12 -12.47 -14.93 -7.73
N ASP A 13 -13.39 -14.57 -6.93
CA ASP A 13 -14.62 -15.26 -6.79
C ASP A 13 -15.64 -14.35 -7.45
N ALA A 14 -16.73 -14.89 -7.94
CA ALA A 14 -17.75 -14.13 -8.63
C ALA A 14 -18.33 -13.03 -7.75
N ASN A 15 -18.29 -13.21 -6.42
CA ASN A 15 -18.84 -12.21 -5.52
C ASN A 15 -17.78 -11.26 -4.97
N GLU A 16 -16.55 -11.39 -5.41
CA GLU A 16 -15.50 -10.53 -4.90
C GLU A 16 -15.54 -9.17 -5.59
N VAL A 17 -15.49 -8.13 -4.82
CA VAL A 17 -15.52 -6.76 -5.33
C VAL A 17 -14.17 -6.11 -5.09
N LYS A 18 -13.65 -5.43 -6.11
CA LYS A 18 -12.39 -4.73 -6.04
C LYS A 18 -12.69 -3.23 -5.94
N THR A 19 -12.12 -2.56 -4.96
CA THR A 19 -12.25 -1.11 -4.80
C THR A 19 -10.87 -0.51 -4.65
N VAL A 20 -10.60 0.58 -5.32
CA VAL A 20 -9.28 1.22 -5.28
C VAL A 20 -9.40 2.62 -4.70
N TYR A 21 -8.56 2.92 -3.72
CA TYR A 21 -8.48 4.24 -3.09
C TYR A 21 -7.10 4.83 -3.30
N GLN A 22 -7.01 6.13 -3.35
CA GLN A 22 -5.74 6.80 -3.56
C GLN A 22 -5.61 8.01 -2.67
N LEU A 23 -4.42 8.22 -2.12
CA LEU A 23 -4.11 9.40 -1.31
C LEU A 23 -2.82 9.98 -1.86
N VAL A 24 -2.83 11.26 -2.18
CA VAL A 24 -1.65 11.95 -2.71
C VAL A 24 -1.21 13.02 -1.72
N ASN A 25 0.03 12.92 -1.27
CA ASN A 25 0.62 13.91 -0.38
C ASN A 25 1.95 14.31 -0.99
N THR A 26 2.23 15.58 -1.11
CA THR A 26 3.49 16.13 -1.62
C THR A 26 4.19 15.23 -2.66
N ASN A 27 5.11 14.40 -2.22
CA ASN A 27 5.84 13.52 -3.14
C ASN A 27 5.52 12.04 -2.89
N VAL A 28 4.47 11.75 -2.13
CA VAL A 28 4.09 10.37 -1.82
C VAL A 28 2.67 10.09 -2.29
N THR A 29 2.50 9.03 -3.08
CA THR A 29 1.18 8.60 -3.50
C THR A 29 0.95 7.20 -2.93
N THR A 30 -0.16 7.02 -2.22
CA THR A 30 -0.54 5.72 -1.68
C THR A 30 -1.77 5.23 -2.43
N LYS A 31 -1.68 4.03 -2.97
CA LYS A 31 -2.79 3.42 -3.69
C LYS A 31 -3.16 2.16 -2.94
N LEU A 32 -4.39 2.08 -2.49
CA LEU A 32 -4.87 0.94 -1.70
C LEU A 32 -5.98 0.23 -2.46
N THR A 33 -5.80 -1.05 -2.72
CA THR A 33 -6.79 -1.87 -3.38
C THR A 33 -7.38 -2.84 -2.37
N LEU A 34 -8.69 -2.84 -2.25
CA LEU A 34 -9.41 -3.75 -1.35
C LEU A 34 -10.15 -4.77 -2.18
N TYR A 35 -10.04 -6.05 -1.79
CA TYR A 35 -10.82 -7.12 -2.40
C TYR A 35 -11.74 -7.64 -1.29
N SER A 36 -13.03 -7.56 -1.50
CA SER A 36 -14.01 -7.89 -0.47
C SER A 36 -15.14 -8.75 -1.00
N LYS A 37 -15.81 -9.46 -0.09
CA LYS A 37 -17.02 -10.20 -0.39
C LYS A 37 -18.01 -9.74 0.65
N GLY A 38 -19.10 -9.13 0.21
CA GLY A 38 -20.04 -8.54 1.15
C GLY A 38 -19.32 -7.50 1.99
N ASN A 39 -19.39 -7.64 3.28
CA ASN A 39 -18.76 -6.67 4.19
C ASN A 39 -17.39 -7.14 4.70
N ILE A 40 -16.86 -8.22 4.14
CA ILE A 40 -15.60 -8.79 4.59
C ILE A 40 -14.48 -8.50 3.60
N ILE A 41 -13.40 -7.90 4.07
CA ILE A 41 -12.23 -7.66 3.26
C ILE A 41 -11.38 -8.92 3.34
N GLU A 42 -11.11 -9.52 2.19
CA GLU A 42 -10.32 -10.73 2.15
C GLU A 42 -8.85 -10.47 1.86
N ARG A 43 -8.57 -9.44 1.11
CA ARG A 43 -7.19 -9.17 0.72
C ARG A 43 -7.01 -7.68 0.39
N THR A 44 -5.84 -7.17 0.65
CA THR A 44 -5.51 -5.78 0.29
C THR A 44 -4.14 -5.72 -0.37
N ILE A 45 -3.97 -4.77 -1.25
CA ILE A 45 -2.67 -4.47 -1.85
C ILE A 45 -2.46 -2.98 -1.67
N THR A 46 -1.39 -2.60 -1.00
CA THR A 46 -1.05 -1.18 -0.79
C THR A 46 0.24 -0.89 -1.54
N GLU A 47 0.21 0.11 -2.41
CA GLU A 47 1.39 0.53 -3.13
C GLU A 47 1.71 1.95 -2.69
N VAL A 48 2.91 2.18 -2.20
CA VAL A 48 3.35 3.51 -1.77
C VAL A 48 4.48 3.94 -2.70
N ILE A 49 4.27 5.00 -3.44
CA ILE A 49 5.25 5.51 -4.39
C ILE A 49 5.76 6.84 -3.88
N THR A 50 7.06 6.90 -3.60
CA THR A 50 7.70 8.15 -3.18
C THR A 50 8.53 8.65 -4.37
N ASP A 51 8.23 9.86 -4.82
CA ASP A 51 8.89 10.43 -5.98
C ASP A 51 9.91 11.47 -5.51
N PHE A 52 11.19 11.21 -5.79
CA PHE A 52 12.27 12.09 -5.38
C PHE A 52 12.69 13.03 -6.53
N SER A 53 11.91 13.10 -7.60
CA SER A 53 12.21 14.00 -8.70
C SER A 53 12.02 15.44 -8.25
N VAL A 54 12.89 16.32 -8.69
CA VAL A 54 12.79 17.75 -8.37
C VAL A 54 12.43 18.56 -9.61
N ASP A 55 12.03 17.89 -10.68
CA ASP A 55 11.73 18.59 -11.94
C ASP A 55 10.62 19.61 -11.80
N ASN A 56 9.66 19.38 -10.92
CA ASN A 56 8.56 20.31 -10.71
C ASN A 56 8.79 21.27 -9.53
N VAL A 57 9.99 21.25 -8.96
CA VAL A 57 10.31 22.11 -7.83
C VAL A 57 10.92 23.42 -8.37
N PRO A 58 10.50 24.58 -7.86
CA PRO A 58 11.08 25.84 -8.31
C PRO A 58 12.59 25.82 -8.11
N GLU A 59 13.32 26.35 -9.08
CA GLU A 59 14.76 26.33 -9.04
C GLU A 59 15.35 26.87 -7.74
N ALA A 60 14.79 27.94 -7.23
CA ALA A 60 15.28 28.53 -5.99
C ALA A 60 15.21 27.60 -4.79
N SER A 61 14.29 26.65 -4.78
CA SER A 61 14.13 25.73 -3.67
C SER A 61 14.70 24.34 -3.96
N ARG A 62 15.14 24.14 -5.19
CA ARG A 62 15.52 22.80 -5.65
C ARG A 62 16.62 22.15 -4.82
N GLU A 63 17.64 22.92 -4.49
CA GLU A 63 18.74 22.36 -3.73
C GLU A 63 18.32 21.92 -2.31
N ALA A 64 17.52 22.74 -1.64
CA ALA A 64 17.04 22.40 -0.30
C ALA A 64 16.14 21.16 -0.34
N VAL A 65 15.28 21.08 -1.37
CA VAL A 65 14.39 19.94 -1.52
C VAL A 65 15.20 18.68 -1.81
N LYS A 66 16.25 18.80 -2.62
CA LYS A 66 17.09 17.66 -2.93
C LYS A 66 17.74 17.13 -1.67
N GLN A 67 18.24 18.00 -0.79
CA GLN A 67 18.86 17.56 0.44
C GLN A 67 17.85 16.84 1.32
N GLY A 68 16.63 17.36 1.41
CA GLY A 68 15.57 16.70 2.18
C GLY A 68 15.22 15.33 1.61
N TYR A 69 15.20 15.23 0.27
CA TYR A 69 14.89 13.97 -0.38
C TYR A 69 16.00 12.93 -0.17
N GLU A 70 17.27 13.37 -0.12
CA GLU A 70 18.36 12.43 0.14
C GLU A 70 18.23 11.83 1.53
N ILE A 71 17.81 12.63 2.51
CA ILE A 71 17.60 12.14 3.87
C ILE A 71 16.43 11.18 3.86
N GLN A 72 15.31 11.54 3.21
CA GLN A 72 14.14 10.70 3.15
C GLN A 72 14.47 9.36 2.49
N LYS A 73 15.24 9.40 1.39
CA LYS A 73 15.62 8.22 0.66
C LYS A 73 16.46 7.30 1.54
N SER A 74 17.41 7.89 2.28
CA SER A 74 18.27 7.12 3.17
C SER A 74 17.44 6.43 4.26
N VAL A 75 16.46 7.13 4.83
CA VAL A 75 15.60 6.56 5.86
C VAL A 75 14.80 5.40 5.27
N LEU A 76 14.25 5.56 4.06
CA LEU A 76 13.49 4.49 3.43
C LEU A 76 14.37 3.27 3.17
N GLU A 77 15.58 3.48 2.70
CA GLU A 77 16.48 2.39 2.42
C GLU A 77 16.91 1.67 3.68
N GLN A 78 17.16 2.40 4.76
CA GLN A 78 17.52 1.78 6.02
C GLN A 78 16.34 1.04 6.63
N THR A 79 15.17 1.61 6.58
CA THR A 79 14.00 1.04 7.22
C THR A 79 13.47 -0.17 6.47
N TYR A 80 13.43 -0.09 5.15
CA TYR A 80 12.77 -1.11 4.34
C TYR A 80 13.71 -2.02 3.55
N GLY A 81 15.00 -1.72 3.53
CA GLY A 81 15.95 -2.49 2.76
C GLY A 81 15.95 -3.98 3.09
N ASP A 82 15.91 -4.30 4.38
CA ASP A 82 15.93 -5.68 4.80
C ASP A 82 14.55 -6.21 5.20
N LEU A 83 13.53 -5.38 5.10
CA LEU A 83 12.22 -5.75 5.61
C LEU A 83 11.66 -6.98 4.93
N LYS A 84 11.83 -7.09 3.64
CA LYS A 84 11.25 -8.22 2.93
C LYS A 84 11.84 -9.55 3.41
N ASN A 85 13.07 -9.55 3.88
CA ASN A 85 13.66 -10.77 4.39
C ASN A 85 13.10 -11.11 5.78
N LYS A 86 12.75 -10.11 6.55
CA LYS A 86 12.23 -10.32 7.89
C LYS A 86 10.77 -10.71 7.85
N ILE A 87 10.04 -10.17 6.91
CA ILE A 87 8.60 -10.37 6.84
C ILE A 87 8.18 -11.64 6.10
N THR A 88 9.09 -12.28 5.38
CA THR A 88 8.74 -13.47 4.63
C THR A 88 8.19 -14.60 5.52
N GLU A 89 8.44 -14.54 6.81
CA GLU A 89 7.94 -15.58 7.69
C GLU A 89 6.49 -15.38 8.09
N LEU A 90 5.90 -14.24 7.75
CA LEU A 90 4.52 -13.98 8.13
C LEU A 90 3.62 -14.46 6.99
N LYS A 91 2.95 -15.58 7.19
CA LYS A 91 2.08 -16.12 6.17
C LYS A 91 0.94 -15.18 5.87
N GLY A 92 0.59 -15.06 4.61
CA GLY A 92 -0.51 -14.18 4.20
C GLY A 92 -0.08 -12.74 4.04
N PHE A 93 1.20 -12.43 4.23
CA PHE A 93 1.68 -11.07 4.04
C PHE A 93 2.92 -11.09 3.16
N LYS A 94 2.98 -10.15 2.20
CA LYS A 94 4.13 -10.02 1.32
C LYS A 94 4.52 -8.56 1.27
N PHE A 95 5.81 -8.30 1.22
CA PHE A 95 6.31 -6.94 1.10
C PHE A 95 7.42 -6.94 0.05
N ASP A 96 7.41 -5.94 -0.79
CA ASP A 96 8.50 -5.76 -1.74
C ASP A 96 8.81 -4.27 -1.84
N SER A 97 10.05 -3.92 -2.17
CA SER A 97 10.44 -2.55 -2.39
C SER A 97 11.41 -2.53 -3.54
N LYS A 98 11.34 -1.47 -4.35
CA LYS A 98 12.26 -1.32 -5.47
C LYS A 98 12.44 0.14 -5.80
N LYS A 99 13.52 0.45 -6.53
CA LYS A 99 13.75 1.79 -7.00
C LYS A 99 13.57 1.78 -8.50
N GLU A 100 12.90 2.79 -9.02
CA GLU A 100 12.67 2.92 -10.44
C GLU A 100 12.94 4.38 -10.79
N GLY A 101 14.11 4.68 -11.30
CA GLY A 101 14.50 6.07 -11.58
C GLY A 101 14.53 6.85 -10.28
N ASP A 102 13.76 7.92 -10.22
CA ASP A 102 13.70 8.76 -9.03
C ASP A 102 12.58 8.33 -8.08
N LYS A 103 12.02 7.15 -8.29
CA LYS A 103 10.91 6.68 -7.45
C LYS A 103 11.31 5.50 -6.58
N TYR A 104 10.78 5.47 -5.38
CA TYR A 104 10.95 4.35 -4.48
C TYR A 104 9.56 3.77 -4.29
N ILE A 105 9.36 2.51 -4.66
CA ILE A 105 8.05 1.88 -4.66
C ILE A 105 8.02 0.76 -3.64
N GLN A 106 7.07 0.85 -2.70
CA GLN A 106 6.88 -0.19 -1.70
C GLN A 106 5.52 -0.81 -1.95
N THR A 107 5.44 -2.12 -1.95
CA THR A 107 4.19 -2.85 -2.17
C THR A 107 3.95 -3.80 -1.00
N TYR A 108 2.78 -3.70 -0.39
CA TYR A 108 2.38 -4.57 0.70
C TYR A 108 1.14 -5.33 0.24
N GLU A 109 1.13 -6.65 0.45
CA GLU A 109 -0.03 -7.44 0.11
C GLU A 109 -0.42 -8.25 1.33
N THR A 110 -1.65 -8.16 1.77
CA THR A 110 -2.15 -8.86 2.94
C THR A 110 -3.34 -9.73 2.57
N ASP A 111 -3.29 -11.00 2.92
CA ASP A 111 -4.40 -11.92 2.74
C ASP A 111 -4.98 -12.16 4.12
N TYR A 112 -6.11 -11.52 4.41
CA TYR A 112 -6.73 -11.58 5.74
C TYR A 112 -7.36 -12.93 6.03
N THR A 113 -7.48 -13.82 5.06
CA THR A 113 -8.00 -15.16 5.30
C THR A 113 -6.90 -16.08 5.86
N ILE A 114 -5.65 -15.66 5.79
CA ILE A 114 -4.51 -16.44 6.22
C ILE A 114 -3.69 -15.75 7.31
N VAL A 115 -3.50 -14.46 7.22
CA VAL A 115 -2.56 -13.75 8.06
C VAL A 115 -2.93 -13.75 9.54
N ASP A 116 -1.91 -13.86 10.38
CA ASP A 116 -2.08 -13.72 11.82
C ASP A 116 -2.09 -12.21 12.08
N ARG A 117 -3.26 -11.67 12.38
CA ARG A 117 -3.43 -10.22 12.53
C ARG A 117 -2.63 -9.63 13.70
N GLU A 118 -2.43 -10.43 14.74
CA GLU A 118 -1.66 -9.92 15.87
C GLU A 118 -0.20 -9.78 15.49
N LYS A 119 0.34 -10.73 14.73
CA LYS A 119 1.71 -10.64 14.27
C LYS A 119 1.86 -9.51 13.27
N LEU A 120 0.84 -9.28 12.44
CA LEU A 120 0.88 -8.20 11.47
C LEU A 120 0.96 -6.86 12.19
N LYS A 121 0.20 -6.69 13.28
CA LYS A 121 0.22 -5.43 14.02
C LYS A 121 1.56 -5.16 14.68
N THR A 122 2.32 -6.20 14.99
CA THR A 122 3.60 -6.02 15.66
C THR A 122 4.77 -6.02 14.68
N ALA A 123 4.52 -6.16 13.38
CA ALA A 123 5.59 -6.14 12.40
C ALA A 123 6.28 -4.78 12.40
N TYR A 124 7.57 -4.76 12.17
CA TYR A 124 8.31 -3.50 12.14
C TYR A 124 8.94 -3.34 10.76
N PRO A 125 8.80 -2.20 10.15
CA PRO A 125 8.03 -1.05 10.64
C PRO A 125 6.55 -1.38 10.59
N PRO A 126 5.74 -0.61 11.29
CA PRO A 126 4.30 -0.90 11.33
C PRO A 126 3.74 -0.88 9.92
N VAL A 127 2.99 -1.91 9.57
CA VAL A 127 2.39 -1.99 8.25
C VAL A 127 0.91 -1.63 8.35
N VAL A 128 0.35 -1.18 7.24
CA VAL A 128 -1.05 -0.79 7.23
C VAL A 128 -1.89 -2.04 7.46
N SER A 129 -2.75 -1.99 8.45
CA SER A 129 -3.68 -3.07 8.70
C SER A 129 -4.96 -2.45 9.22
N PHE A 130 -6.06 -3.17 9.11
CA PHE A 130 -7.34 -2.66 9.59
C PHE A 130 -7.68 -3.33 10.91
N ASP A 131 -8.28 -2.57 11.82
CA ASP A 131 -8.67 -3.10 13.10
C ASP A 131 -9.68 -4.23 12.90
N ASP A 132 -10.59 -4.07 11.97
CA ASP A 132 -11.61 -5.07 11.72
C ASP A 132 -11.88 -5.23 10.24
N PRO A 133 -11.19 -6.15 9.56
CA PRO A 133 -11.40 -6.36 8.13
C PRO A 133 -12.78 -6.97 7.81
N THR A 134 -13.59 -7.31 8.83
CA THR A 134 -14.92 -7.83 8.58
C THR A 134 -15.95 -6.70 8.54
N ASP A 135 -15.54 -5.46 8.65
CA ASP A 135 -16.44 -4.32 8.58
C ASP A 135 -15.99 -3.36 7.48
N LEU A 136 -16.26 -3.74 6.25
CA LEU A 136 -15.86 -2.96 5.07
C LEU A 136 -16.42 -1.54 5.10
N ALA A 137 -17.67 -1.38 5.54
CA ALA A 137 -18.30 -0.06 5.58
C ALA A 137 -17.51 0.89 6.48
N LYS A 138 -17.06 0.38 7.63
CA LYS A 138 -16.30 1.20 8.56
C LYS A 138 -14.92 1.52 8.00
N VAL A 139 -14.29 0.55 7.34
CA VAL A 139 -12.99 0.75 6.71
C VAL A 139 -13.09 1.84 5.65
N LYS A 140 -14.13 1.78 4.80
CA LYS A 140 -14.31 2.79 3.76
C LYS A 140 -14.50 4.18 4.37
N GLU A 141 -15.29 4.26 5.42
CA GLU A 141 -15.53 5.53 6.09
C GLU A 141 -14.22 6.10 6.65
N ASN A 142 -13.42 5.26 7.29
CA ASN A 142 -12.16 5.69 7.85
C ASN A 142 -11.18 6.15 6.76
N LEU A 143 -11.16 5.47 5.61
CA LEU A 143 -10.28 5.86 4.51
C LEU A 143 -10.65 7.25 3.99
N ILE A 144 -11.94 7.52 3.85
CA ILE A 144 -12.39 8.83 3.39
C ILE A 144 -12.01 9.90 4.41
N GLN A 145 -12.14 9.60 5.70
CA GLN A 145 -11.76 10.54 6.75
C GLN A 145 -10.26 10.82 6.74
N MET A 146 -9.46 9.86 6.32
CA MET A 146 -8.02 10.03 6.21
C MET A 146 -7.61 10.81 4.96
N GLY A 147 -8.53 11.10 4.08
CA GLY A 147 -8.25 11.85 2.88
C GLY A 147 -8.13 11.00 1.61
N PHE A 148 -8.34 9.70 1.71
CA PHE A 148 -8.30 8.85 0.52
C PHE A 148 -9.52 9.10 -0.35
N LYS A 149 -9.36 8.97 -1.65
CA LYS A 149 -10.45 9.10 -2.59
C LYS A 149 -10.58 7.80 -3.35
N GLU A 150 -11.80 7.38 -3.55
CA GLU A 150 -12.06 6.16 -4.31
C GLU A 150 -11.84 6.49 -5.78
N VAL A 151 -11.01 5.74 -6.47
CA VAL A 151 -10.68 5.97 -7.87
C VAL A 151 -11.13 4.83 -8.77
N GLN A 152 -11.63 3.74 -8.17
CA GLN A 152 -12.11 2.65 -8.99
C GLN A 152 -12.94 1.65 -8.21
#